data_c7d6e7639b3108561fdac7868d6374d5
#
_entry.id   c7d6e7639b3108561fdac7868d6374d5
#
_cell.length_a   1.000
_cell.length_b   1.000
_cell.length_c   1.000
_cell.angle_alpha   90.00
_cell.angle_beta   90.00
_cell.angle_gamma   90.00
#
_symmetry.space_group_name_H-M   'P 1'
#
loop_
_entity.id
_entity.type
_entity.pdbx_description
1 polymer ?
#
loop_
_entity_poly.entity_id
_entity_poly.type
_entity_poly.pdbx_seq_one_letter_code
_entity_poly.pdbx_strand_id
1 'polypeptide(L)'
;MNKRPDSKARLLDAASAIVAKVGAGHLTIDAVAAEAGMSKGGVLYHFPSKHLLLEGMLNSLLTDFEDRVTRHREQQDGPVIKAWILAEQDQTSNQRSMALALLANAAENPNLLDPARKFVQRTFSDVRSEAEDQDLSTILLLAAEGLRFLDMLDLLPLTDDERGDLH
;
A
#
# COMPACT_ATOMS: atom_id res chain seq x y z
N MET A 1 -16.92 22.07 -11.80
CA MET A 1 -15.58 22.32 -12.39
C MET A 1 -14.80 21.04 -12.31
N ASN A 2 -14.58 20.37 -13.44
CA ASN A 2 -13.84 19.09 -13.48
C ASN A 2 -12.34 19.42 -13.27
N LYS A 3 -11.83 19.22 -12.06
CA LYS A 3 -10.40 19.39 -11.76
C LYS A 3 -9.68 18.31 -12.59
N ARG A 4 -8.86 18.69 -13.58
CA ARG A 4 -7.97 17.71 -14.25
C ARG A 4 -7.20 16.98 -13.16
N PRO A 5 -7.18 15.63 -13.18
CA PRO A 5 -6.39 14.89 -12.18
C PRO A 5 -4.97 15.46 -12.18
N ASP A 6 -4.42 15.60 -10.98
CA ASP A 6 -3.06 16.10 -10.79
C ASP A 6 -2.09 15.24 -11.64
N SER A 7 -1.20 15.90 -12.37
CA SER A 7 -0.22 15.21 -13.23
C SER A 7 0.58 14.16 -12.45
N LYS A 8 0.84 14.41 -11.17
CA LYS A 8 1.52 13.47 -10.29
C LYS A 8 0.67 12.21 -10.05
N ALA A 9 -0.64 12.36 -9.78
CA ALA A 9 -1.56 11.24 -9.61
C ALA A 9 -1.65 10.39 -10.89
N ARG A 10 -1.79 11.03 -12.07
CA ARG A 10 -1.79 10.31 -13.37
C ARG A 10 -0.52 9.48 -13.60
N LEU A 11 0.63 9.98 -13.16
CA LEU A 11 1.89 9.25 -13.27
C LEU A 11 1.94 8.03 -12.34
N LEU A 12 1.42 8.16 -11.12
CA LEU A 12 1.31 7.05 -10.17
C LEU A 12 0.32 5.99 -10.66
N ASP A 13 -0.83 6.39 -11.21
CA ASP A 13 -1.81 5.49 -11.82
C ASP A 13 -1.21 4.73 -13.00
N ALA A 14 -0.46 5.42 -13.89
CA ALA A 14 0.22 4.80 -15.01
C ALA A 14 1.29 3.80 -14.56
N ALA A 15 2.07 4.16 -13.53
CA ALA A 15 3.08 3.26 -12.95
C ALA A 15 2.42 2.00 -12.34
N SER A 16 1.31 2.16 -11.63
CA SER A 16 0.52 1.07 -11.06
C SER A 16 -0.05 0.15 -12.15
N ALA A 17 -0.58 0.72 -13.25
CA ALA A 17 -1.08 -0.04 -14.39
C ALA A 17 0.01 -0.88 -15.07
N ILE A 18 1.23 -0.34 -15.23
CA ILE A 18 2.37 -1.09 -15.77
C ILE A 18 2.71 -2.26 -14.86
N VAL A 19 2.83 -2.01 -13.54
CA VAL A 19 3.16 -3.07 -12.58
C VAL A 19 2.12 -4.19 -12.60
N ALA A 20 0.82 -3.85 -12.66
CA ALA A 20 -0.26 -4.83 -12.72
C ALA A 20 -0.26 -5.65 -14.01
N LYS A 21 0.10 -5.03 -15.17
CA LYS A 21 0.06 -5.71 -16.47
C LYS A 21 1.28 -6.58 -16.74
N VAL A 22 2.47 -6.09 -16.43
CA VAL A 22 3.75 -6.68 -16.90
C VAL A 22 4.79 -6.84 -15.80
N GLY A 23 4.45 -6.50 -14.57
CA GLY A 23 5.33 -6.63 -13.41
C GLY A 23 6.32 -5.46 -13.23
N ALA A 24 6.92 -5.42 -12.04
CA ALA A 24 7.81 -4.32 -11.61
C ALA A 24 9.10 -4.20 -12.44
N GLY A 25 9.58 -5.29 -13.02
CA GLY A 25 10.79 -5.30 -13.85
C GLY A 25 10.68 -4.39 -15.07
N HIS A 26 9.46 -4.17 -15.58
CA HIS A 26 9.17 -3.33 -16.74
C HIS A 26 8.90 -1.86 -16.40
N LEU A 27 8.91 -1.49 -15.12
CA LEU A 27 8.71 -0.12 -14.68
C LEU A 27 9.94 0.72 -14.99
N THR A 28 9.81 1.59 -15.99
CA THR A 28 10.83 2.57 -16.39
C THR A 28 10.19 3.96 -16.56
N ILE A 29 11.00 5.01 -16.49
CA ILE A 29 10.50 6.38 -16.71
C ILE A 29 9.87 6.53 -18.11
N ASP A 30 10.47 5.88 -19.13
CA ASP A 30 9.95 5.93 -20.50
C ASP A 30 8.62 5.18 -20.65
N ALA A 31 8.47 4.01 -19.99
CA ALA A 31 7.21 3.25 -19.98
C ALA A 31 6.10 4.05 -19.28
N VAL A 32 6.39 4.69 -18.13
CA VAL A 32 5.42 5.53 -17.41
C VAL A 32 5.04 6.76 -18.23
N ALA A 33 5.99 7.38 -18.94
CA ALA A 33 5.71 8.51 -19.83
C ALA A 33 4.73 8.11 -20.94
N ALA A 34 4.98 6.96 -21.58
CA ALA A 34 4.12 6.43 -22.64
C ALA A 34 2.70 6.10 -22.11
N GLU A 35 2.58 5.36 -21.00
CA GLU A 35 1.30 4.97 -20.40
C GLU A 35 0.49 6.19 -19.92
N ALA A 36 1.17 7.19 -19.33
CA ALA A 36 0.52 8.42 -18.87
C ALA A 36 0.18 9.41 -19.98
N GLY A 37 0.65 9.18 -21.23
CA GLY A 37 0.51 10.13 -22.32
C GLY A 37 1.24 11.45 -22.05
N MET A 38 2.43 11.38 -21.41
CA MET A 38 3.26 12.52 -21.05
C MET A 38 4.66 12.40 -21.68
N SER A 39 5.39 13.51 -21.78
CA SER A 39 6.79 13.46 -22.19
C SER A 39 7.67 12.91 -21.05
N LYS A 40 8.83 12.30 -21.39
CA LYS A 40 9.85 11.88 -20.42
C LYS A 40 10.26 13.04 -19.50
N GLY A 41 10.43 14.25 -20.04
CA GLY A 41 10.73 15.45 -19.27
C GLY A 41 9.62 15.81 -18.27
N GLY A 42 8.34 15.59 -18.65
CA GLY A 42 7.19 15.78 -17.78
C GLY A 42 7.19 14.79 -16.60
N VAL A 43 7.57 13.54 -16.83
CA VAL A 43 7.74 12.54 -15.75
C VAL A 43 8.88 12.95 -14.83
N LEU A 44 10.06 13.27 -15.41
CA LEU A 44 11.26 13.64 -14.64
C LEU A 44 11.09 14.94 -13.82
N TYR A 45 10.20 15.83 -14.25
CA TYR A 45 9.83 17.02 -13.47
C TYR A 45 9.15 16.64 -12.14
N HIS A 46 8.27 15.64 -12.15
CA HIS A 46 7.56 15.17 -10.95
C HIS A 46 8.36 14.11 -10.17
N PHE A 47 9.06 13.24 -10.89
CA PHE A 47 9.85 12.13 -10.34
C PHE A 47 11.23 12.10 -11.00
N PRO A 48 12.20 12.82 -10.46
CA PRO A 48 13.56 12.95 -11.03
C PRO A 48 14.32 11.63 -11.21
N SER A 49 13.85 10.54 -10.59
CA SER A 49 14.45 9.22 -10.73
C SER A 49 13.40 8.10 -10.57
N LYS A 50 13.72 6.88 -11.03
CA LYS A 50 12.90 5.69 -10.78
C LYS A 50 12.71 5.45 -9.27
N HIS A 51 13.74 5.70 -8.46
CA HIS A 51 13.65 5.59 -7.00
C HIS A 51 12.57 6.50 -6.41
N LEU A 52 12.57 7.79 -6.79
CA LEU A 52 11.56 8.75 -6.32
C LEU A 52 10.15 8.43 -6.85
N LEU A 53 10.03 7.81 -8.03
CA LEU A 53 8.76 7.29 -8.51
C LEU A 53 8.26 6.14 -7.64
N LEU A 54 9.12 5.16 -7.33
CA LEU A 54 8.77 4.03 -6.46
C LEU A 54 8.42 4.49 -5.03
N GLU A 55 9.15 5.47 -4.50
CA GLU A 55 8.82 6.10 -3.21
C GLU A 55 7.45 6.80 -3.27
N GLY A 56 7.16 7.50 -4.37
CA GLY A 56 5.85 8.10 -4.61
C GLY A 56 4.72 7.06 -4.67
N MET A 57 4.95 5.90 -5.30
CA MET A 57 4.00 4.78 -5.34
C MET A 57 3.77 4.20 -3.93
N LEU A 58 4.84 4.02 -3.14
CA LEU A 58 4.72 3.56 -1.75
C LEU A 58 3.91 4.53 -0.91
N ASN A 59 4.21 5.83 -0.98
CA ASN A 59 3.47 6.85 -0.25
C ASN A 59 1.98 6.88 -0.65
N SER A 60 1.66 6.67 -1.93
CA SER A 60 0.26 6.57 -2.39
C SER A 60 -0.44 5.37 -1.75
N LEU A 61 0.19 4.18 -1.73
CA LEU A 61 -0.38 2.99 -1.07
C LEU A 61 -0.65 3.21 0.42
N LEU A 62 0.29 3.85 1.13
CA LEU A 62 0.15 4.14 2.55
C LEU A 62 -0.98 5.15 2.81
N THR A 63 -1.08 6.20 1.99
CA THR A 63 -2.17 7.20 2.09
C THR A 63 -3.53 6.56 1.80
N ASP A 64 -3.64 5.76 0.74
CA ASP A 64 -4.88 5.04 0.41
C ASP A 64 -5.31 4.11 1.55
N PHE A 65 -4.35 3.50 2.24
CA PHE A 65 -4.63 2.66 3.39
C PHE A 65 -5.12 3.48 4.59
N GLU A 66 -4.45 4.61 4.92
CA GLU A 66 -4.88 5.52 5.98
C GLU A 66 -6.31 6.05 5.74
N ASP A 67 -6.62 6.38 4.49
CA ASP A 67 -7.96 6.84 4.10
C ASP A 67 -9.02 5.73 4.30
N ARG A 68 -8.68 4.46 4.04
CA ARG A 68 -9.57 3.32 4.33
C ARG A 68 -9.78 3.14 5.82
N VAL A 69 -8.71 3.16 6.63
CA VAL A 69 -8.82 3.07 8.10
C VAL A 69 -9.70 4.18 8.65
N THR A 70 -9.47 5.42 8.20
CA THR A 70 -10.27 6.58 8.62
C THR A 70 -11.75 6.38 8.29
N ARG A 71 -12.06 5.93 7.08
CA ARG A 71 -13.44 5.66 6.63
C ARG A 71 -14.11 4.59 7.50
N HIS A 72 -13.42 3.49 7.81
CA HIS A 72 -13.99 2.46 8.68
C HIS A 72 -14.19 2.95 10.11
N ARG A 73 -13.31 3.79 10.64
CA ARG A 73 -13.50 4.43 11.96
C ARG A 73 -14.72 5.35 12.00
N GLU A 74 -15.00 6.08 10.91
CA GLU A 74 -16.17 6.96 10.84
C GLU A 74 -17.50 6.19 10.68
N GLN A 75 -17.46 5.01 10.09
CA GLN A 75 -18.64 4.20 9.81
C GLN A 75 -19.02 3.21 10.91
N GLN A 76 -18.08 2.85 11.77
CA GLN A 76 -18.25 1.81 12.79
C GLN A 76 -17.61 2.22 14.12
N ASP A 77 -18.38 2.07 15.21
CA ASP A 77 -17.84 2.15 16.55
C ASP A 77 -16.96 0.92 16.84
N GLY A 78 -15.85 1.16 17.53
CA GLY A 78 -14.97 0.08 17.96
C GLY A 78 -13.50 0.50 18.06
N PRO A 79 -12.65 -0.41 18.51
CA PRO A 79 -11.22 -0.15 18.64
C PRO A 79 -10.58 0.06 17.28
N VAL A 80 -9.51 0.86 17.23
CA VAL A 80 -8.79 1.19 15.98
C VAL A 80 -8.31 -0.04 15.21
N ILE A 81 -7.95 -1.11 15.93
CA ILE A 81 -7.52 -2.38 15.32
C ILE A 81 -8.60 -3.00 14.42
N LYS A 82 -9.88 -2.85 14.76
CA LYS A 82 -10.99 -3.33 13.93
C LYS A 82 -11.04 -2.59 12.60
N ALA A 83 -10.96 -1.26 12.62
CA ALA A 83 -10.93 -0.45 11.41
C ALA A 83 -9.72 -0.77 10.54
N TRP A 84 -8.60 -1.09 11.18
CA TRP A 84 -7.37 -1.47 10.52
C TRP A 84 -7.51 -2.79 9.76
N ILE A 85 -8.06 -3.84 10.40
CA ILE A 85 -8.34 -5.14 9.79
C ILE A 85 -9.30 -5.00 8.60
N LEU A 86 -10.38 -4.23 8.75
CA LEU A 86 -11.34 -3.97 7.67
C LEU A 86 -10.70 -3.22 6.49
N ALA A 87 -9.81 -2.26 6.76
CA ALA A 87 -9.09 -1.53 5.72
C ALA A 87 -8.15 -2.45 4.90
N GLU A 88 -7.60 -3.50 5.52
CA GLU A 88 -6.80 -4.51 4.82
C GLU A 88 -7.65 -5.34 3.86
N GLN A 89 -8.86 -5.71 4.25
CA GLN A 89 -9.79 -6.48 3.39
C GLN A 89 -10.19 -5.72 2.13
N ASP A 90 -10.25 -4.39 2.20
CA ASP A 90 -10.55 -3.52 1.05
C ASP A 90 -9.38 -3.38 0.06
N GLN A 91 -8.26 -4.07 0.27
CA GLN A 91 -7.11 -3.97 -0.63
C GLN A 91 -7.40 -4.60 -1.99
N THR A 92 -7.19 -3.82 -3.05
CA THR A 92 -7.38 -4.30 -4.42
C THR A 92 -6.21 -5.19 -4.90
N SER A 93 -6.46 -6.05 -5.90
CA SER A 93 -5.41 -6.86 -6.54
C SER A 93 -4.28 -6.02 -7.12
N ASN A 94 -4.59 -4.82 -7.65
CA ASN A 94 -3.57 -3.89 -8.17
C ASN A 94 -2.68 -3.36 -7.04
N GLN A 95 -3.24 -3.01 -5.88
CA GLN A 95 -2.48 -2.55 -4.72
C GLN A 95 -1.58 -3.66 -4.17
N ARG A 96 -2.08 -4.91 -4.14
CA ARG A 96 -1.28 -6.10 -3.79
C ARG A 96 -0.09 -6.28 -4.73
N SER A 97 -0.32 -6.25 -6.05
CA SER A 97 0.74 -6.35 -7.06
C SER A 97 1.77 -5.24 -6.93
N MET A 98 1.32 -4.02 -6.64
CA MET A 98 2.20 -2.87 -6.41
C MET A 98 3.04 -3.04 -5.14
N ALA A 99 2.45 -3.53 -4.03
CA ALA A 99 3.19 -3.81 -2.79
C ALA A 99 4.29 -4.86 -3.00
N LEU A 100 3.99 -5.97 -3.70
CA LEU A 100 4.99 -6.98 -4.07
C LEU A 100 6.12 -6.41 -4.92
N ALA A 101 5.78 -5.55 -5.88
CA ALA A 101 6.74 -4.86 -6.73
C ALA A 101 7.70 -3.98 -5.93
N LEU A 102 7.17 -3.23 -4.97
CA LEU A 102 7.96 -2.36 -4.09
C LEU A 102 8.87 -3.17 -3.18
N LEU A 103 8.38 -4.30 -2.62
CA LEU A 103 9.20 -5.21 -1.82
C LEU A 103 10.36 -5.81 -2.63
N ALA A 104 10.11 -6.24 -3.87
CA ALA A 104 11.17 -6.76 -4.74
C ALA A 104 12.25 -5.70 -5.00
N ASN A 105 11.87 -4.43 -5.23
CA ASN A 105 12.83 -3.35 -5.43
C ASN A 105 13.56 -2.94 -4.12
N ALA A 106 12.92 -3.13 -2.97
CA ALA A 106 13.51 -2.84 -1.68
C ALA A 106 14.66 -3.80 -1.31
N ALA A 107 14.70 -5.00 -1.90
CA ALA A 107 15.82 -5.92 -1.73
C ALA A 107 17.14 -5.33 -2.26
N GLU A 108 17.08 -4.55 -3.35
CA GLU A 108 18.24 -3.85 -3.91
C GLU A 108 18.45 -2.46 -3.27
N ASN A 109 17.40 -1.85 -2.77
CA ASN A 109 17.40 -0.50 -2.21
C ASN A 109 16.56 -0.40 -0.93
N PRO A 110 17.10 -0.81 0.23
CA PRO A 110 16.35 -0.89 1.49
C PRO A 110 15.75 0.44 1.99
N ASN A 111 16.31 1.58 1.58
CA ASN A 111 15.81 2.90 1.96
C ASN A 111 14.45 3.21 1.33
N LEU A 112 14.06 2.48 0.28
CA LEU A 112 12.73 2.58 -0.31
C LEU A 112 11.62 2.35 0.72
N LEU A 113 11.86 1.54 1.77
CA LEU A 113 10.90 1.23 2.82
C LEU A 113 10.88 2.23 3.99
N ASP A 114 11.66 3.32 3.96
CA ASP A 114 11.66 4.30 5.06
C ASP A 114 10.29 4.93 5.35
N PRO A 115 9.45 5.27 4.35
CA PRO A 115 8.08 5.71 4.61
C PRO A 115 7.23 4.63 5.29
N ALA A 116 7.35 3.37 4.85
CA ALA A 116 6.61 2.25 5.45
C ALA A 116 7.07 1.98 6.91
N ARG A 117 8.36 2.08 7.22
CA ARG A 117 8.87 1.94 8.60
C ARG A 117 8.25 2.98 9.54
N LYS A 118 8.19 4.24 9.10
CA LYS A 118 7.59 5.33 9.88
C LYS A 118 6.09 5.12 10.05
N PHE A 119 5.41 4.67 8.99
CA PHE A 119 3.99 4.34 9.01
C PHE A 119 3.71 3.23 10.03
N VAL A 120 4.41 2.09 9.96
CA VAL A 120 4.25 0.97 10.90
C VAL A 120 4.50 1.40 12.34
N GLN A 121 5.59 2.15 12.62
CA GLN A 121 5.89 2.66 13.96
C GLN A 121 4.74 3.51 14.52
N ARG A 122 4.17 4.40 13.71
CA ARG A 122 3.04 5.25 14.11
C ARG A 122 1.81 4.39 14.37
N THR A 123 1.46 3.49 13.47
CA THR A 123 0.29 2.59 13.61
C THR A 123 0.36 1.77 14.90
N PHE A 124 1.51 1.17 15.19
CA PHE A 124 1.70 0.41 16.45
C PHE A 124 1.53 1.31 17.67
N SER A 125 2.05 2.53 17.65
CA SER A 125 1.88 3.50 18.72
C SER A 125 0.41 3.87 18.93
N ASP A 126 -0.32 4.15 17.85
CA ASP A 126 -1.73 4.58 17.88
C ASP A 126 -2.63 3.44 18.39
N VAL A 127 -2.48 2.23 17.83
CA VAL A 127 -3.24 1.04 18.26
C VAL A 127 -3.03 0.76 19.75
N ARG A 128 -1.80 0.84 20.23
CA ARG A 128 -1.49 0.60 21.66
C ARG A 128 -2.03 1.71 22.57
N SER A 129 -1.98 2.96 22.13
CA SER A 129 -2.43 4.09 22.95
C SER A 129 -3.95 4.11 23.18
N GLU A 130 -4.72 3.56 22.24
CA GLU A 130 -6.18 3.49 22.31
C GLU A 130 -6.71 2.18 22.96
N ALA A 131 -5.84 1.19 23.17
CA ALA A 131 -6.24 -0.12 23.65
C ALA A 131 -6.28 -0.20 25.19
N GLU A 132 -7.30 -0.87 25.75
CA GLU A 132 -7.34 -1.24 27.17
C GLU A 132 -6.26 -2.28 27.51
N ASP A 133 -6.06 -3.28 26.64
CA ASP A 133 -4.99 -4.27 26.70
C ASP A 133 -4.01 -4.05 25.54
N GLN A 134 -2.88 -3.42 25.88
CA GLN A 134 -1.84 -3.08 24.90
C GLN A 134 -1.13 -4.30 24.32
N ASP A 135 -0.98 -5.37 25.11
CA ASP A 135 -0.29 -6.59 24.69
C ASP A 135 -1.20 -7.39 23.74
N LEU A 136 -2.47 -7.55 24.07
CA LEU A 136 -3.45 -8.19 23.20
C LEU A 136 -3.59 -7.46 21.87
N SER A 137 -3.73 -6.14 21.88
CA SER A 137 -3.85 -5.35 20.66
C SER A 137 -2.59 -5.41 19.79
N THR A 138 -1.40 -5.49 20.41
CA THR A 138 -0.14 -5.69 19.68
C THR A 138 -0.10 -7.07 19.02
N ILE A 139 -0.53 -8.12 19.73
CA ILE A 139 -0.60 -9.49 19.20
C ILE A 139 -1.59 -9.56 18.03
N LEU A 140 -2.77 -8.96 18.16
CA LEU A 140 -3.77 -8.92 17.10
C LEU A 140 -3.25 -8.19 15.85
N LEU A 141 -2.55 -7.06 16.03
CA LEU A 141 -1.96 -6.33 14.92
C LEU A 141 -0.89 -7.15 14.21
N LEU A 142 0.00 -7.82 14.97
CA LEU A 142 1.02 -8.70 14.39
C LEU A 142 0.41 -9.90 13.69
N ALA A 143 -0.68 -10.48 14.22
CA ALA A 143 -1.39 -11.58 13.58
C ALA A 143 -2.04 -11.14 12.28
N ALA A 144 -2.71 -9.98 12.25
CA ALA A 144 -3.31 -9.41 11.04
C ALA A 144 -2.25 -9.13 9.96
N GLU A 145 -1.11 -8.52 10.34
CA GLU A 145 0.01 -8.29 9.42
C GLU A 145 0.61 -9.59 8.91
N GLY A 146 0.75 -10.60 9.77
CA GLY A 146 1.25 -11.92 9.37
C GLY A 146 0.32 -12.59 8.36
N LEU A 147 -0.99 -12.59 8.60
CA LEU A 147 -2.01 -13.11 7.68
C LEU A 147 -1.95 -12.39 6.34
N ARG A 148 -1.93 -11.06 6.36
CA ARG A 148 -1.83 -10.23 5.15
C ARG A 148 -0.56 -10.55 4.35
N PHE A 149 0.58 -10.69 5.03
CA PHE A 149 1.85 -10.97 4.36
C PHE A 149 1.87 -12.36 3.73
N LEU A 150 1.34 -13.39 4.41
CA LEU A 150 1.20 -14.73 3.88
C LEU A 150 0.23 -14.77 2.70
N ASP A 151 -0.91 -14.08 2.79
CA ASP A 151 -1.87 -13.98 1.69
C ASP A 151 -1.29 -13.24 0.48
N MET A 152 -0.55 -12.16 0.71
CA MET A 152 0.11 -11.38 -0.36
C MET A 152 1.11 -12.23 -1.16
N LEU A 153 1.78 -13.19 -0.51
CA LEU A 153 2.75 -14.11 -1.12
C LEU A 153 2.11 -15.41 -1.63
N ASP A 154 0.79 -15.56 -1.52
CA ASP A 154 0.06 -16.81 -1.82
C ASP A 154 0.60 -18.02 -1.02
N LEU A 155 0.97 -17.77 0.24
CA LEU A 155 1.51 -18.76 1.18
C LEU A 155 0.55 -19.10 2.31
N LEU A 156 -0.65 -18.51 2.33
CA LEU A 156 -1.62 -18.73 3.39
C LEU A 156 -2.19 -20.16 3.31
N PRO A 157 -1.94 -21.03 4.31
CA PRO A 157 -2.34 -22.43 4.25
C PRO A 157 -3.82 -22.63 4.68
N LEU A 158 -4.71 -21.77 4.22
CA LEU A 158 -6.14 -21.78 4.53
C LEU A 158 -6.96 -21.95 3.26
N THR A 159 -8.04 -22.72 3.36
CA THR A 159 -9.06 -22.81 2.31
C THR A 159 -9.85 -21.50 2.22
N ASP A 160 -10.59 -21.30 1.12
CA ASP A 160 -11.43 -20.11 0.94
C ASP A 160 -12.52 -20.00 2.02
N ASP A 161 -13.08 -21.13 2.49
CA ASP A 161 -14.06 -21.17 3.58
C ASP A 161 -13.43 -20.74 4.91
N GLU A 162 -12.23 -21.27 5.25
CA GLU A 162 -11.50 -20.90 6.46
C GLU A 162 -11.03 -19.42 6.44
N ARG A 163 -10.76 -18.87 5.26
CA ARG A 163 -10.47 -17.43 5.11
C ARG A 163 -11.70 -16.58 5.42
N GLY A 164 -12.90 -17.03 4.97
CA GLY A 164 -14.16 -16.35 5.25
C GLY A 164 -14.50 -16.29 6.73
N ASP A 165 -14.14 -17.33 7.50
CA ASP A 165 -14.41 -17.41 8.94
C ASP A 165 -13.47 -16.52 9.80
N LEU A 166 -12.33 -16.07 9.25
CA LEU A 166 -11.39 -15.17 9.93
C LEU A 166 -11.75 -13.69 9.77
N HIS A 167 -12.79 -13.41 9.03
CA HIS A 167 -13.29 -12.06 8.71
C HIS A 167 -14.65 -11.78 9.33
#